data_36f9c69e9c2823c2b0551a81ff6141f5
#
_entry.id   36f9c69e9c2823c2b0551a81ff6141f5
#
_cell.length_a   1.000
_cell.length_b   1.000
_cell.length_c   1.000
_cell.angle_alpha   90.00
_cell.angle_beta   90.00
_cell.angle_gamma   90.00
#
_symmetry.space_group_name_H-M   'P 1'
#
loop_
_entity.id
_entity.type
_entity.pdbx_description
1 polymer ?
#
loop_
_entity_poly.entity_id
_entity_poly.type
_entity_poly.pdbx_seq_one_letter_code
_entity_poly.pdbx_strand_id
1 'polypeptide(L)'
;MKKSIIYPSEYQFCKILWKNEPIGSTNLVELCRKELTWSKSTTYTVIRRLSARRIIANHHAMCRSMVPQELIKKMLVTEFVNVYFDSDLSELEHCIQDLKNEE
;
A
#
# COMPACT_ATOMS: atom_id res chain seq x y z
N MET A 1 -11.22 -15.39 7.68
CA MET A 1 -10.94 -14.54 6.52
C MET A 1 -9.54 -13.93 6.66
N LYS A 2 -8.71 -14.09 5.65
CA LYS A 2 -7.37 -13.50 5.68
C LYS A 2 -7.46 -11.98 5.55
N LYS A 3 -6.69 -11.27 6.36
CA LYS A 3 -6.56 -9.82 6.21
C LYS A 3 -5.73 -9.52 4.96
N SER A 4 -6.07 -8.44 4.27
CA SER A 4 -5.27 -7.96 3.15
C SER A 4 -3.89 -7.56 3.66
N ILE A 5 -2.87 -7.71 2.80
CA ILE A 5 -1.52 -7.27 3.14
C ILE A 5 -1.49 -5.77 3.39
N ILE A 6 -2.30 -5.02 2.66
CA ILE A 6 -2.38 -3.57 2.79
C ILE A 6 -3.77 -3.11 2.34
N TYR A 7 -4.31 -2.10 3.02
CA TYR A 7 -5.61 -1.52 2.66
C TYR A 7 -5.41 -0.32 1.73
N PRO A 8 -6.44 0.07 0.95
CA PRO A 8 -6.30 1.16 -0.02
C PRO A 8 -5.75 2.47 0.56
N SER A 9 -6.21 2.89 1.74
CA SER A 9 -5.71 4.11 2.37
C SER A 9 -4.24 3.99 2.77
N GLU A 10 -3.84 2.80 3.22
CA GLU A 10 -2.45 2.52 3.58
C GLU A 10 -1.57 2.50 2.34
N TYR A 11 -2.10 2.01 1.21
CA TYR A 11 -1.38 2.04 -0.05
C TYR A 11 -1.13 3.49 -0.48
N GLN A 12 -2.12 4.37 -0.32
CA GLN A 12 -1.94 5.79 -0.64
C GLN A 12 -0.85 6.42 0.23
N PHE A 13 -0.80 6.06 1.51
CA PHE A 13 0.28 6.47 2.41
C PHE A 13 1.63 5.97 1.89
N CYS A 14 1.72 4.70 1.53
CA CYS A 14 2.97 4.11 1.03
C CYS A 14 3.45 4.76 -0.26
N LYS A 15 2.54 5.21 -1.13
CA LYS A 15 2.92 5.94 -2.34
C LYS A 15 3.68 7.21 -1.99
N ILE A 16 3.24 7.92 -0.97
CA ILE A 16 3.93 9.11 -0.49
C ILE A 16 5.31 8.75 0.06
N LEU A 17 5.38 7.67 0.85
CA LEU A 17 6.64 7.22 1.43
C LEU A 17 7.62 6.78 0.35
N TRP A 18 7.21 5.92 -0.58
CA TRP A 18 8.10 5.44 -1.65
C TRP A 18 8.70 6.60 -2.46
N LYS A 19 7.95 7.66 -2.63
CA LYS A 19 8.39 8.82 -3.42
C LYS A 19 9.38 9.70 -2.66
N ASN A 20 9.34 9.67 -1.32
CA ASN A 20 10.07 10.64 -0.49
C ASN A 20 11.06 10.01 0.48
N GLU A 21 11.19 8.69 0.50
CA GLU A 21 12.01 8.00 1.49
C GLU A 21 13.52 8.16 1.27
N PRO A 22 14.33 8.14 2.32
CA PRO A 22 13.91 8.15 3.71
C PRO A 22 13.43 9.54 4.13
N ILE A 23 12.44 9.58 5.02
CA ILE A 23 11.81 10.85 5.40
C ILE A 23 11.51 10.84 6.90
N GLY A 24 11.73 11.95 7.56
CA GLY A 24 11.39 12.11 8.97
C GLY A 24 9.89 12.04 9.17
N SER A 25 9.46 11.44 10.28
CA SER A 25 8.03 11.27 10.57
C SER A 25 7.28 12.61 10.61
N THR A 26 7.92 13.66 11.10
CA THR A 26 7.30 14.99 11.13
C THR A 26 6.99 15.52 9.73
N ASN A 27 7.94 15.37 8.80
CA ASN A 27 7.73 15.77 7.42
C ASN A 27 6.70 14.87 6.71
N LEU A 28 6.70 13.60 7.05
CA LEU A 28 5.73 12.66 6.51
C LEU A 28 4.31 13.00 6.95
N VAL A 29 4.13 13.41 8.21
CA VAL A 29 2.84 13.90 8.72
C VAL A 29 2.36 15.09 7.89
N GLU A 30 3.25 16.05 7.59
CA GLU A 30 2.89 17.22 6.80
C GLU A 30 2.47 16.85 5.38
N LEU A 31 3.17 15.92 4.74
CA LEU A 31 2.79 15.45 3.40
C LEU A 31 1.44 14.74 3.42
N CYS A 32 1.20 13.89 4.41
CA CYS A 32 -0.07 13.19 4.51
C CYS A 32 -1.22 14.15 4.80
N ARG A 33 -0.98 15.21 5.56
CA ARG A 33 -1.98 16.24 5.79
C ARG A 33 -2.32 16.96 4.49
N LYS A 34 -1.31 17.29 3.69
CA LYS A 34 -1.50 17.98 2.41
C LYS A 34 -2.18 17.10 1.37
N GLU A 35 -1.72 15.88 1.22
CA GLU A 35 -2.13 15.03 0.10
C GLU A 35 -3.32 14.12 0.42
N LEU A 36 -3.48 13.75 1.69
CA LEU A 36 -4.54 12.82 2.11
C LEU A 36 -5.53 13.45 3.08
N THR A 37 -5.31 14.67 3.52
CA THR A 37 -6.09 15.38 4.53
C THR A 37 -6.12 14.62 5.87
N TRP A 38 -5.07 13.88 6.16
CA TRP A 38 -4.96 13.11 7.41
C TRP A 38 -4.51 13.98 8.57
N SER A 39 -5.09 13.70 9.75
CA SER A 39 -4.60 14.29 11.00
C SER A 39 -3.25 13.66 11.36
N LYS A 40 -2.49 14.34 12.21
CA LYS A 40 -1.25 13.81 12.77
C LYS A 40 -1.47 12.44 13.43
N SER A 41 -2.55 12.33 14.20
CA SER A 41 -2.92 11.11 14.91
C SER A 41 -3.14 9.95 13.93
N THR A 42 -3.87 10.19 12.85
CA THR A 42 -4.13 9.17 11.83
C THR A 42 -2.82 8.71 11.20
N THR A 43 -1.95 9.65 10.85
CA THR A 43 -0.68 9.31 10.22
C THR A 43 0.19 8.44 11.13
N TYR A 44 0.31 8.79 12.40
CA TYR A 44 1.09 7.98 13.35
C TYR A 44 0.48 6.62 13.59
N THR A 45 -0.86 6.51 13.57
CA THR A 45 -1.52 5.21 13.68
C THR A 45 -1.15 4.31 12.50
N VAL A 46 -1.15 4.87 11.29
CA VAL A 46 -0.80 4.11 10.09
C VAL A 46 0.69 3.72 10.11
N ILE A 47 1.57 4.63 10.50
CA ILE A 47 3.00 4.32 10.65
C ILE A 47 3.19 3.13 11.58
N ARG A 48 2.52 3.14 12.74
CA ARG A 48 2.62 2.07 13.73
C ARG A 48 2.11 0.74 13.18
N ARG A 49 0.96 0.76 12.50
CA ARG A 49 0.35 -0.46 11.93
C ARG A 49 1.21 -1.08 10.84
N LEU A 50 1.72 -0.26 9.94
CA LEU A 50 2.57 -0.74 8.85
C LEU A 50 3.93 -1.19 9.35
N SER A 51 4.46 -0.53 10.39
CA SER A 51 5.71 -0.98 11.03
C SER A 51 5.54 -2.33 11.69
N ALA A 52 4.40 -2.55 12.36
CA ALA A 52 4.10 -3.83 13.00
C ALA A 52 4.01 -4.97 11.98
N ARG A 53 3.54 -4.68 10.76
CA ARG A 53 3.46 -5.66 9.67
C ARG A 53 4.76 -5.74 8.85
N ARG A 54 5.77 -4.97 9.23
CA ARG A 54 7.09 -4.94 8.56
C ARG A 54 7.02 -4.49 7.10
N ILE A 55 6.03 -3.70 6.77
CA ILE A 55 5.91 -3.09 5.43
C ILE A 55 6.78 -1.84 5.38
N ILE A 56 6.88 -1.12 6.49
CA ILE A 56 7.77 0.02 6.63
C ILE A 56 8.61 -0.12 7.90
N ALA A 57 9.65 0.69 8.01
CA ALA A 57 10.44 0.82 9.23
C ALA A 57 10.43 2.28 9.65
N ASN A 58 10.30 2.51 10.95
CA ASN A 58 10.43 3.83 11.56
C ASN A 58 11.52 3.73 12.62
N HIS A 59 12.71 4.20 12.28
CA HIS A 59 13.87 4.10 13.14
C HIS A 59 14.40 5.50 13.44
N HIS A 60 14.43 5.88 14.72
CA HIS A 60 14.82 7.23 15.14
C HIS A 60 14.04 8.31 14.38
N ALA A 61 12.72 8.12 14.28
CA ALA A 61 11.81 9.01 13.58
C ALA A 61 12.08 9.15 12.07
N MET A 62 12.92 8.29 11.50
CA MET A 62 13.12 8.22 10.06
C MET A 62 12.35 7.03 9.50
N CYS A 63 11.50 7.30 8.52
CA CYS A 63 10.64 6.30 7.90
C CYS A 63 11.16 5.88 6.54
N ARG A 64 11.09 4.58 6.27
CA ARG A 64 11.42 4.04 4.94
C ARG A 64 10.59 2.77 4.70
N SER A 65 10.41 2.42 3.44
CA SER A 65 9.72 1.19 3.10
C SER A 65 10.64 -0.01 3.31
N MET A 66 10.04 -1.14 3.67
CA MET A 66 10.72 -2.42 3.76
C MET A 66 10.34 -3.32 2.58
N VAL A 67 9.25 -2.98 1.88
CA VAL A 67 8.75 -3.75 0.75
C VAL A 67 8.57 -2.77 -0.42
N PRO A 68 9.18 -3.04 -1.58
CA PRO A 68 9.05 -2.12 -2.72
C PRO A 68 7.65 -2.17 -3.33
N GLN A 69 7.28 -1.07 -3.98
CA GLN A 69 5.95 -0.91 -4.57
C GLN A 69 5.59 -2.05 -5.53
N GLU A 70 6.55 -2.47 -6.37
CA GLU A 70 6.28 -3.55 -7.34
C GLU A 70 5.90 -4.86 -6.67
N LEU A 71 6.53 -5.17 -5.54
CA LEU A 71 6.20 -6.37 -4.80
C LEU A 71 4.82 -6.27 -4.14
N ILE A 72 4.49 -5.10 -3.57
CA ILE A 72 3.16 -4.88 -2.98
C ILE A 72 2.09 -5.07 -4.06
N LYS A 73 2.29 -4.54 -5.27
CA LYS A 73 1.34 -4.71 -6.38
C LYS A 73 1.13 -6.19 -6.71
N LYS A 74 2.21 -6.95 -6.80
CA LYS A 74 2.12 -8.40 -7.07
C LYS A 74 1.35 -9.13 -5.99
N MET A 75 1.61 -8.79 -4.74
CA MET A 75 0.91 -9.39 -3.61
C MET A 75 -0.57 -9.06 -3.61
N LEU A 76 -0.94 -7.83 -3.97
CA LEU A 76 -2.34 -7.41 -4.07
C LEU A 76 -3.06 -8.14 -5.20
N VAL A 77 -2.41 -8.29 -6.35
CA VAL A 77 -2.98 -9.06 -7.47
C VAL A 77 -3.19 -10.51 -7.05
N THR A 78 -2.22 -11.10 -6.36
CA THR A 78 -2.34 -12.47 -5.87
C THR A 78 -3.54 -12.62 -4.93
N GLU A 79 -3.71 -11.70 -3.98
CA GLU A 79 -4.87 -11.71 -3.09
C GLU A 79 -6.18 -11.64 -3.88
N PHE A 80 -6.24 -10.73 -4.84
CA PHE A 80 -7.42 -10.50 -5.67
C PHE A 80 -7.78 -11.75 -6.47
N VAL A 81 -6.79 -12.34 -7.11
CA VAL A 81 -6.99 -13.55 -7.92
C VAL A 81 -7.45 -14.72 -7.05
N ASN A 82 -6.86 -14.85 -5.86
CA ASN A 82 -7.25 -15.94 -4.95
C ASN A 82 -8.70 -15.81 -4.48
N VAL A 83 -9.16 -14.58 -4.26
CA VAL A 83 -10.51 -14.33 -3.76
C VAL A 83 -11.57 -14.40 -4.86
N TYR A 84 -11.31 -13.79 -6.01
CA TYR A 84 -12.33 -13.57 -7.03
C TYR A 84 -12.20 -14.42 -8.28
N PHE A 85 -11.05 -15.05 -8.49
CA PHE A 85 -10.76 -15.82 -9.70
C PHE A 85 -10.25 -17.23 -9.38
N ASP A 86 -10.57 -17.73 -8.21
CA ASP A 86 -10.22 -19.10 -7.79
C ASP A 86 -8.75 -19.44 -8.00
N SER A 87 -7.87 -18.46 -7.76
CA SER A 87 -6.42 -18.59 -7.91
C SER A 87 -5.99 -18.87 -9.36
N ASP A 88 -6.82 -18.51 -10.32
CA ASP A 88 -6.55 -18.75 -11.74
C ASP A 88 -6.20 -17.45 -12.46
N LEU A 89 -4.90 -17.24 -12.72
CA LEU A 89 -4.42 -16.05 -13.41
C LEU A 89 -4.96 -15.94 -14.84
N SER A 90 -5.20 -17.05 -15.50
CA SER A 90 -5.76 -17.06 -16.85
C SER A 90 -7.16 -16.48 -16.89
N GLU A 91 -7.97 -16.73 -15.84
CA GLU A 91 -9.29 -16.14 -15.73
C GLU A 91 -9.21 -14.62 -15.57
N LEU A 92 -8.25 -14.15 -14.79
CA LEU A 92 -8.03 -12.70 -14.66
C LEU A 92 -7.61 -12.09 -15.99
N GLU A 93 -6.69 -12.74 -16.70
CA GLU A 93 -6.24 -12.27 -18.01
C GLU A 93 -7.41 -12.16 -18.99
N HIS A 94 -8.30 -13.14 -18.99
CA HIS A 94 -9.49 -13.14 -19.84
C HIS A 94 -10.40 -11.97 -19.52
N CYS A 95 -10.63 -11.74 -18.23
CA CYS A 95 -11.45 -10.63 -17.77
C CYS A 95 -10.84 -9.29 -18.19
N ILE A 96 -9.53 -9.14 -18.06
CA ILE A 96 -8.83 -7.92 -18.48
C ILE A 96 -8.98 -7.70 -19.98
N GLN A 97 -8.84 -8.76 -20.78
CA GLN A 97 -8.97 -8.65 -22.23
C GLN A 97 -10.38 -8.22 -22.63
N ASP A 98 -11.40 -8.77 -21.96
CA ASP A 98 -12.79 -8.37 -22.19
C ASP A 98 -13.00 -6.89 -21.88
N LEU A 99 -12.46 -6.42 -20.77
CA LEU A 99 -12.55 -5.01 -20.38
C LEU A 99 -11.89 -4.09 -21.41
N LYS A 100 -10.74 -4.50 -21.94
CA LYS A 100 -10.05 -3.73 -22.98
C LYS A 100 -10.87 -3.65 -24.27
N ASN A 101 -11.58 -4.70 -24.60
CA ASN A 101 -12.41 -4.74 -25.81
C ASN A 101 -13.66 -3.88 -25.69
N GLU A 102 -14.05 -3.51 -24.48
CA GLU A 102 -15.20 -2.64 -24.24
C GLU A 102 -14.86 -1.15 -24.31
N GLU A 103 -13.58 -0.81 -24.30
CA GLU A 103 -13.12 0.59 -24.34
C GLU A 103 -13.30 1.22 -25.72
#